data_62cae4a53aed415bce4497c6672ccf61
#
_entry.id   62cae4a53aed415bce4497c6672ccf61
#
_cell.length_a   1.000
_cell.length_b   1.000
_cell.length_c   1.000
_cell.angle_alpha   90.00
_cell.angle_beta   90.00
_cell.angle_gamma   90.00
#
_symmetry.space_group_name_H-M   'P 1'
#
loop_
_entity.id
_entity.type
_entity.pdbx_description
1 polymer ?
#
loop_
_entity_poly.entity_id
_entity_poly.type
_entity_poly.pdbx_seq_one_letter_code
_entity_poly.pdbx_strand_id
1 'polypeptide(L)'
;MQNNKGNIQTTSKYDEMLKQYNLDITDEEVKAAVKKIIEEKVPENDTLDVKKFLLGSVELTTLKTTDTEEEVLAMVEKVNKFAQEYPTLPHVGAVCAYPCFTKLIADSLEVDGVDITNVTGNFPSSQTFLEVKTIETALAIKDGATQIDIVLPVGKFLSGDYEDVYDQISELKQTCSDIPMKVILETGDLNNVRNIKIAALLSMFAGADYIKTSTGKEKISATPEAVYVMCTAIKEFYDKTGVQIGLKPAGGINTVMDAVIFYTIYKEVLGEKWLTNYWFRLGTSRLTNLLLSDIEGKEVKFF
;
A
#
# COMPACT_ATOMS: atom_id res chain seq x y z
N MET A 1 39.34 -25.29 -30.84
CA MET A 1 39.30 -23.85 -30.61
C MET A 1 38.10 -23.57 -29.67
N GLN A 2 38.40 -23.47 -28.37
CA GLN A 2 37.39 -23.11 -27.34
C GLN A 2 37.25 -21.59 -27.34
N ASN A 3 36.10 -21.10 -27.77
CA ASN A 3 35.75 -19.70 -27.62
C ASN A 3 35.37 -19.43 -26.15
N ASN A 4 36.30 -18.94 -25.36
CA ASN A 4 36.06 -18.28 -24.08
C ASN A 4 35.36 -16.93 -24.37
N LYS A 5 34.04 -16.93 -24.48
CA LYS A 5 33.27 -15.70 -24.32
C LYS A 5 33.30 -15.34 -22.83
N GLY A 6 34.22 -14.45 -22.47
CA GLY A 6 34.20 -13.80 -21.16
C GLY A 6 32.83 -13.15 -20.95
N ASN A 7 32.09 -13.63 -19.95
CA ASN A 7 30.92 -12.98 -19.43
C ASN A 7 31.36 -11.62 -18.84
N ILE A 8 31.31 -10.58 -19.66
CA ILE A 8 31.27 -9.22 -19.13
C ILE A 8 29.88 -9.11 -18.49
N GLN A 9 29.78 -9.37 -17.19
CA GLN A 9 28.62 -8.95 -16.41
C GLN A 9 28.60 -7.41 -16.48
N THR A 10 27.86 -6.88 -17.44
CA THR A 10 27.48 -5.47 -17.41
C THR A 10 26.54 -5.32 -16.25
N THR A 11 27.00 -4.70 -15.17
CA THR A 11 26.17 -4.25 -14.05
C THR A 11 25.05 -3.39 -14.63
N SER A 12 23.81 -3.74 -14.37
CA SER A 12 22.68 -2.93 -14.86
C SER A 12 22.67 -1.57 -14.14
N LYS A 13 22.07 -0.55 -14.75
CA LYS A 13 21.89 0.77 -14.07
C LYS A 13 21.16 0.64 -12.72
N TYR A 14 20.32 -0.39 -12.58
CA TYR A 14 19.57 -0.67 -11.35
C TYR A 14 20.47 -1.24 -10.25
N ASP A 15 21.46 -2.09 -10.61
CA ASP A 15 22.45 -2.58 -9.67
C ASP A 15 23.27 -1.42 -9.08
N GLU A 16 23.65 -0.44 -9.91
CA GLU A 16 24.38 0.75 -9.46
C GLU A 16 23.53 1.64 -8.55
N MET A 17 22.24 1.80 -8.84
CA MET A 17 21.29 2.52 -7.98
C MET A 17 21.12 1.81 -6.63
N LEU A 18 20.91 0.51 -6.64
CA LEU A 18 20.69 -0.29 -5.45
C LEU A 18 21.92 -0.36 -4.54
N LYS A 19 23.15 -0.35 -5.08
CA LYS A 19 24.40 -0.30 -4.30
C LYS A 19 24.53 0.92 -3.38
N GLN A 20 23.75 1.96 -3.62
CA GLN A 20 23.74 3.16 -2.78
C GLN A 20 22.94 2.98 -1.48
N TYR A 21 22.20 1.88 -1.35
CA TYR A 21 21.34 1.58 -0.22
C TYR A 21 21.86 0.40 0.58
N ASN A 22 21.57 0.39 1.88
CA ASN A 22 21.93 -0.75 2.72
C ASN A 22 21.04 -1.94 2.40
N LEU A 23 21.56 -2.90 1.63
CA LEU A 23 20.88 -4.16 1.31
C LEU A 23 21.38 -5.33 2.17
N ASP A 24 22.35 -5.10 3.04
CA ASP A 24 22.86 -6.09 4.01
C ASP A 24 21.96 -6.06 5.25
N ILE A 25 20.73 -6.55 5.08
CA ILE A 25 19.73 -6.71 6.14
C ILE A 25 19.31 -8.16 6.21
N THR A 26 19.16 -8.68 7.42
CA THR A 26 18.74 -10.06 7.66
C THR A 26 17.35 -10.14 8.29
N ASP A 27 16.67 -11.27 8.09
CA ASP A 27 15.37 -11.51 8.72
C ASP A 27 15.46 -11.48 10.25
N GLU A 28 16.59 -11.94 10.82
CA GLU A 28 16.84 -11.95 12.26
C GLU A 28 16.99 -10.53 12.84
N GLU A 29 17.75 -9.67 12.18
CA GLU A 29 17.92 -8.27 12.59
C GLU A 29 16.59 -7.52 12.53
N VAL A 30 15.82 -7.70 11.47
CA VAL A 30 14.50 -7.08 11.31
C VAL A 30 13.54 -7.57 12.41
N LYS A 31 13.47 -8.88 12.66
CA LYS A 31 12.65 -9.44 13.77
C LYS A 31 13.03 -8.86 15.11
N ALA A 32 14.33 -8.74 15.40
CA ALA A 32 14.80 -8.17 16.66
C ALA A 32 14.42 -6.69 16.81
N ALA A 33 14.58 -5.89 15.75
CA ALA A 33 14.19 -4.48 15.74
C ALA A 33 12.69 -4.30 15.91
N VAL A 34 11.88 -5.05 15.17
CA VAL A 34 10.42 -5.04 15.27
C VAL A 34 9.95 -5.43 16.66
N LYS A 35 10.50 -6.52 17.21
CA LYS A 35 10.17 -6.97 18.58
C LYS A 35 10.43 -5.86 19.60
N LYS A 36 11.58 -5.20 19.52
CA LYS A 36 11.94 -4.09 20.43
C LYS A 36 10.93 -2.93 20.31
N ILE A 37 10.57 -2.51 19.08
CA ILE A 37 9.58 -1.46 18.87
C ILE A 37 8.22 -1.85 19.47
N ILE A 38 7.79 -3.10 19.25
CA ILE A 38 6.51 -3.58 19.78
C ILE A 38 6.50 -3.55 21.31
N GLU A 39 7.55 -4.08 21.95
CA GLU A 39 7.62 -4.17 23.42
C GLU A 39 7.75 -2.79 24.09
N GLU A 40 8.52 -1.87 23.50
CA GLU A 40 8.84 -0.59 24.13
C GLU A 40 7.86 0.53 23.75
N LYS A 41 7.27 0.51 22.53
CA LYS A 41 6.58 1.66 21.96
C LYS A 41 5.09 1.47 21.70
N VAL A 42 4.63 0.25 21.47
CA VAL A 42 3.20 0.00 21.22
C VAL A 42 2.33 0.41 22.42
N PRO A 43 2.70 0.15 23.68
CA PRO A 43 1.88 0.57 24.83
C PRO A 43 1.64 2.09 24.90
N GLU A 44 2.61 2.91 24.44
CA GLU A 44 2.50 4.36 24.41
C GLU A 44 1.55 4.86 23.30
N ASN A 45 1.34 4.06 22.24
CA ASN A 45 0.55 4.41 21.07
C ASN A 45 -0.84 3.74 21.06
N ASP A 46 -1.17 2.86 22.00
CA ASP A 46 -2.52 2.30 22.12
C ASP A 46 -3.46 3.32 22.81
N THR A 47 -3.75 4.41 22.11
CA THR A 47 -4.55 5.53 22.61
C THR A 47 -5.76 5.82 21.72
N LEU A 48 -6.76 6.51 22.29
CA LEU A 48 -7.96 6.90 21.54
C LEU A 48 -7.62 7.80 20.33
N ASP A 49 -6.66 8.69 20.46
CA ASP A 49 -6.26 9.61 19.40
C ASP A 49 -5.59 8.85 18.24
N VAL A 50 -4.75 7.85 18.53
CA VAL A 50 -4.18 6.97 17.51
C VAL A 50 -5.27 6.15 16.82
N LYS A 51 -6.25 5.63 17.55
CA LYS A 51 -7.37 4.89 16.95
C LYS A 51 -8.23 5.75 16.03
N LYS A 52 -8.47 7.02 16.39
CA LYS A 52 -9.13 8.00 15.51
C LYS A 52 -8.28 8.30 14.27
N PHE A 53 -6.97 8.49 14.43
CA PHE A 53 -6.06 8.65 13.29
C PHE A 53 -6.10 7.43 12.36
N LEU A 54 -6.06 6.22 12.92
CA LEU A 54 -6.16 4.97 12.16
C LEU A 54 -7.48 4.86 11.40
N LEU A 55 -8.60 5.26 12.00
CA LEU A 55 -9.91 5.29 11.33
C LEU A 55 -9.87 6.19 10.10
N GLY A 56 -9.32 7.41 10.23
CA GLY A 56 -9.15 8.33 9.10
C GLY A 56 -8.12 7.86 8.06
N SER A 57 -7.28 6.88 8.39
CA SER A 57 -6.31 6.27 7.47
C SER A 57 -6.86 5.06 6.71
N VAL A 58 -8.06 4.57 7.07
CA VAL A 58 -8.65 3.40 6.40
C VAL A 58 -8.98 3.73 4.95
N GLU A 59 -8.54 2.89 4.04
CA GLU A 59 -9.15 2.74 2.71
C GLU A 59 -10.14 1.57 2.78
N LEU A 60 -11.43 1.91 2.85
CA LEU A 60 -12.51 0.94 2.97
C LEU A 60 -12.60 0.13 1.68
N THR A 61 -12.22 -1.14 1.76
CA THR A 61 -11.92 -1.96 0.59
C THR A 61 -12.95 -3.06 0.38
N THR A 62 -13.46 -3.17 -0.85
CA THR A 62 -14.15 -4.37 -1.33
C THR A 62 -13.52 -4.84 -2.64
N LEU A 63 -13.00 -6.06 -2.64
CA LEU A 63 -12.32 -6.70 -3.78
C LEU A 63 -12.69 -8.18 -3.86
N LYS A 64 -13.96 -8.50 -3.59
CA LYS A 64 -14.47 -9.87 -3.73
C LYS A 64 -14.79 -10.13 -5.20
N THR A 65 -14.62 -11.37 -5.65
CA THR A 65 -15.08 -11.79 -6.98
C THR A 65 -16.60 -11.74 -7.15
N THR A 66 -17.32 -11.61 -6.04
CA THR A 66 -18.80 -11.57 -5.98
C THR A 66 -19.34 -10.16 -5.77
N ASP A 67 -18.49 -9.11 -5.76
CA ASP A 67 -18.96 -7.74 -5.58
C ASP A 67 -19.93 -7.36 -6.71
N THR A 68 -21.03 -6.75 -6.31
CA THR A 68 -22.07 -6.23 -7.22
C THR A 68 -22.18 -4.71 -7.11
N GLU A 69 -22.78 -4.07 -8.11
CA GLU A 69 -23.06 -2.63 -8.07
C GLU A 69 -23.88 -2.24 -6.84
N GLU A 70 -24.87 -3.06 -6.46
CA GLU A 70 -25.73 -2.85 -5.29
C GLU A 70 -24.90 -2.87 -3.98
N GLU A 71 -24.00 -3.84 -3.81
CA GLU A 71 -23.14 -3.95 -2.61
C GLU A 71 -22.14 -2.78 -2.52
N VAL A 72 -21.55 -2.38 -3.67
CA VAL A 72 -20.62 -1.25 -3.73
C VAL A 72 -21.37 0.07 -3.44
N LEU A 73 -22.55 0.28 -4.04
CA LEU A 73 -23.39 1.44 -3.75
C LEU A 73 -23.76 1.52 -2.27
N ALA A 74 -24.21 0.41 -1.67
CA ALA A 74 -24.55 0.36 -0.26
C ALA A 74 -23.36 0.71 0.65
N MET A 75 -22.13 0.35 0.26
CA MET A 75 -20.91 0.75 0.96
C MET A 75 -20.67 2.24 0.85
N VAL A 76 -20.82 2.85 -0.32
CA VAL A 76 -20.66 4.30 -0.54
C VAL A 76 -21.71 5.11 0.22
N GLU A 77 -22.97 4.65 0.23
CA GLU A 77 -24.05 5.27 1.02
C GLU A 77 -23.74 5.31 2.52
N LYS A 78 -23.11 4.26 3.06
CA LYS A 78 -22.65 4.26 4.45
C LYS A 78 -21.55 5.29 4.67
N VAL A 79 -20.60 5.43 3.74
CA VAL A 79 -19.58 6.47 3.82
C VAL A 79 -20.24 7.86 3.84
N ASN A 80 -21.22 8.12 2.96
CA ASN A 80 -21.96 9.40 2.92
C ASN A 80 -22.69 9.72 4.24
N LYS A 81 -23.27 8.71 4.86
CA LYS A 81 -24.01 8.86 6.14
C LYS A 81 -23.11 8.97 7.36
N PHE A 82 -21.82 8.61 7.24
CA PHE A 82 -20.92 8.47 8.39
C PHE A 82 -20.81 9.74 9.24
N ALA A 83 -20.66 10.92 8.62
CA ALA A 83 -20.54 12.18 9.35
C ALA A 83 -21.81 12.58 10.13
N GLN A 84 -22.96 12.12 9.70
CA GLN A 84 -24.23 12.36 10.41
C GLN A 84 -24.34 11.49 11.66
N GLU A 85 -23.88 10.24 11.57
CA GLU A 85 -23.91 9.28 12.68
C GLU A 85 -22.76 9.50 13.67
N TYR A 86 -21.58 9.90 13.17
CA TYR A 86 -20.34 10.08 13.95
C TYR A 86 -19.68 11.46 13.68
N PRO A 87 -20.33 12.57 14.02
CA PRO A 87 -19.87 13.92 13.63
C PRO A 87 -18.54 14.36 14.27
N THR A 88 -18.04 13.64 15.24
CA THR A 88 -16.77 13.93 15.93
C THR A 88 -15.62 13.05 15.47
N LEU A 89 -15.88 12.11 14.57
CA LEU A 89 -14.87 11.19 14.06
C LEU A 89 -14.44 11.57 12.62
N PRO A 90 -13.20 11.28 12.23
CA PRO A 90 -12.77 11.48 10.86
C PRO A 90 -13.44 10.48 9.92
N HIS A 91 -13.71 10.88 8.69
CA HIS A 91 -14.07 9.96 7.62
C HIS A 91 -12.95 8.95 7.37
N VAL A 92 -13.30 7.80 6.75
CA VAL A 92 -12.31 6.93 6.12
C VAL A 92 -11.54 7.69 5.04
N GLY A 93 -10.28 7.34 4.82
CA GLY A 93 -9.43 8.05 3.88
C GLY A 93 -9.77 7.80 2.41
N ALA A 94 -10.33 6.64 2.08
CA ALA A 94 -10.75 6.30 0.73
C ALA A 94 -11.77 5.17 0.69
N VAL A 95 -12.43 5.03 -0.46
CA VAL A 95 -13.14 3.82 -0.90
C VAL A 95 -12.25 3.13 -1.94
N CYS A 96 -12.02 1.82 -1.78
CA CYS A 96 -11.18 1.04 -2.68
C CYS A 96 -11.96 -0.12 -3.30
N ALA A 97 -12.03 -0.18 -4.64
CA ALA A 97 -12.80 -1.18 -5.38
C ALA A 97 -12.12 -1.56 -6.72
N TYR A 98 -12.71 -2.52 -7.43
CA TYR A 98 -12.34 -2.83 -8.82
C TYR A 98 -12.70 -1.68 -9.77
N PRO A 99 -11.97 -1.49 -10.88
CA PRO A 99 -12.14 -0.34 -11.77
C PRO A 99 -13.51 -0.29 -12.47
N CYS A 100 -14.20 -1.41 -12.64
CA CYS A 100 -15.54 -1.44 -13.22
C CYS A 100 -16.61 -0.72 -12.36
N PHE A 101 -16.33 -0.47 -11.07
CA PHE A 101 -17.23 0.25 -10.17
C PHE A 101 -16.86 1.74 -10.01
N THR A 102 -15.79 2.22 -10.63
CA THR A 102 -15.29 3.58 -10.43
C THR A 102 -16.35 4.63 -10.71
N LYS A 103 -17.02 4.53 -11.87
CA LYS A 103 -18.06 5.48 -12.28
C LYS A 103 -19.22 5.52 -11.28
N LEU A 104 -19.68 4.34 -10.81
CA LEU A 104 -20.71 4.23 -9.79
C LEU A 104 -20.32 4.95 -8.51
N ILE A 105 -19.09 4.72 -8.03
CA ILE A 105 -18.57 5.35 -6.81
C ILE A 105 -18.46 6.86 -7.00
N ALA A 106 -17.88 7.31 -8.11
CA ALA A 106 -17.68 8.73 -8.41
C ALA A 106 -19.00 9.50 -8.50
N ASP A 107 -20.05 8.88 -9.07
CA ASP A 107 -21.38 9.49 -9.19
C ASP A 107 -22.17 9.47 -7.87
N SER A 108 -21.80 8.62 -6.90
CA SER A 108 -22.56 8.39 -5.66
C SER A 108 -21.88 8.89 -4.39
N LEU A 109 -20.56 9.16 -4.42
CA LEU A 109 -19.82 9.64 -3.27
C LEU A 109 -20.06 11.15 -3.09
N GLU A 110 -20.71 11.53 -1.98
CA GLU A 110 -21.15 12.90 -1.70
C GLU A 110 -20.24 13.65 -0.71
N VAL A 111 -19.30 12.95 -0.06
CA VAL A 111 -18.46 13.52 0.98
C VAL A 111 -17.11 13.95 0.44
N ASP A 112 -16.66 15.16 0.81
CA ASP A 112 -15.36 15.67 0.48
C ASP A 112 -14.24 14.98 1.30
N GLY A 113 -13.07 14.89 0.70
CA GLY A 113 -11.85 14.39 1.37
C GLY A 113 -11.76 12.86 1.49
N VAL A 114 -12.67 12.12 0.87
CA VAL A 114 -12.60 10.66 0.72
C VAL A 114 -12.16 10.35 -0.71
N ASP A 115 -11.00 9.71 -0.85
CA ASP A 115 -10.45 9.34 -2.15
C ASP A 115 -11.18 8.14 -2.78
N ILE A 116 -11.12 8.04 -4.10
CA ILE A 116 -11.56 6.88 -4.87
C ILE A 116 -10.34 6.14 -5.36
N THR A 117 -10.02 5.01 -4.72
CA THR A 117 -8.89 4.17 -5.07
C THR A 117 -9.34 2.98 -5.91
N ASN A 118 -8.69 2.74 -7.04
CA ASN A 118 -8.92 1.54 -7.83
C ASN A 118 -7.68 0.66 -7.94
N VAL A 119 -7.88 -0.66 -7.83
CA VAL A 119 -6.85 -1.63 -8.18
C VAL A 119 -6.86 -1.83 -9.69
N THR A 120 -5.72 -1.66 -10.35
CA THR A 120 -5.55 -1.82 -11.80
C THR A 120 -4.30 -2.61 -12.15
N GLY A 121 -3.92 -2.66 -13.41
CA GLY A 121 -2.74 -3.36 -13.87
C GLY A 121 -2.88 -4.88 -13.77
N ASN A 122 -4.09 -5.41 -14.02
CA ASN A 122 -4.44 -6.81 -13.88
C ASN A 122 -4.27 -7.33 -12.43
N PHE A 123 -4.82 -6.58 -11.49
CA PHE A 123 -4.90 -7.03 -10.09
C PHE A 123 -5.65 -8.38 -9.98
N PRO A 124 -5.16 -9.38 -9.19
CA PRO A 124 -4.04 -9.29 -8.26
C PRO A 124 -2.69 -9.75 -8.82
N SER A 125 -2.61 -10.34 -10.00
CA SER A 125 -1.43 -11.08 -10.46
C SER A 125 -0.41 -10.24 -11.22
N SER A 126 -0.80 -9.10 -11.78
CA SER A 126 0.03 -8.30 -12.70
C SER A 126 0.47 -9.04 -13.99
N GLN A 127 -0.03 -10.26 -14.25
CA GLN A 127 0.42 -11.11 -15.36
C GLN A 127 -0.44 -10.92 -16.61
N THR A 128 -0.26 -9.78 -17.28
CA THR A 128 -0.84 -9.48 -18.59
C THR A 128 0.07 -8.53 -19.37
N PHE A 129 -0.34 -8.17 -20.58
CA PHE A 129 0.39 -7.22 -21.43
C PHE A 129 0.37 -5.82 -20.82
N LEU A 130 1.47 -5.07 -20.99
CA LEU A 130 1.60 -3.71 -20.46
C LEU A 130 0.53 -2.79 -21.02
N GLU A 131 0.21 -2.90 -22.31
CA GLU A 131 -0.82 -2.12 -22.98
C GLU A 131 -2.21 -2.32 -22.35
N VAL A 132 -2.52 -3.55 -21.91
CA VAL A 132 -3.78 -3.84 -21.22
C VAL A 132 -3.82 -3.16 -19.84
N LYS A 133 -2.71 -3.21 -19.10
CA LYS A 133 -2.58 -2.53 -17.81
C LYS A 133 -2.75 -1.00 -17.96
N THR A 134 -2.13 -0.43 -18.97
CA THR A 134 -2.19 1.00 -19.28
C THR A 134 -3.62 1.44 -19.63
N ILE A 135 -4.31 0.67 -20.48
CA ILE A 135 -5.72 0.97 -20.85
C ILE A 135 -6.64 0.85 -19.64
N GLU A 136 -6.51 -0.21 -18.83
CA GLU A 136 -7.31 -0.40 -17.60
C GLU A 136 -7.14 0.78 -16.64
N THR A 137 -5.88 1.20 -16.40
CA THR A 137 -5.55 2.34 -15.55
C THR A 137 -6.14 3.65 -16.10
N ALA A 138 -5.98 3.91 -17.39
CA ALA A 138 -6.53 5.11 -18.04
C ALA A 138 -8.06 5.18 -17.97
N LEU A 139 -8.74 4.04 -18.10
CA LEU A 139 -10.20 3.96 -17.99
C LEU A 139 -10.65 4.23 -16.55
N ALA A 140 -9.99 3.65 -15.53
CA ALA A 140 -10.30 3.92 -14.14
C ALA A 140 -10.17 5.42 -13.80
N ILE A 141 -9.10 6.07 -14.25
CA ILE A 141 -8.89 7.52 -14.07
C ILE A 141 -9.98 8.33 -14.78
N LYS A 142 -10.28 7.99 -16.02
CA LYS A 142 -11.36 8.65 -16.80
C LYS A 142 -12.72 8.56 -16.08
N ASP A 143 -12.98 7.45 -15.41
CA ASP A 143 -14.24 7.20 -14.71
C ASP A 143 -14.28 7.81 -13.29
N GLY A 144 -13.20 8.46 -12.84
CA GLY A 144 -13.17 9.26 -11.62
C GLY A 144 -12.27 8.72 -10.50
N ALA A 145 -11.38 7.78 -10.76
CA ALA A 145 -10.38 7.36 -9.76
C ALA A 145 -9.47 8.53 -9.38
N THR A 146 -9.30 8.78 -8.09
CA THR A 146 -8.39 9.81 -7.57
C THR A 146 -7.05 9.21 -7.11
N GLN A 147 -6.98 7.87 -6.96
CA GLN A 147 -5.76 7.13 -6.65
C GLN A 147 -5.78 5.76 -7.34
N ILE A 148 -4.62 5.25 -7.70
CA ILE A 148 -4.46 3.96 -8.38
C ILE A 148 -3.53 3.05 -7.59
N ASP A 149 -3.94 1.79 -7.38
CA ASP A 149 -3.11 0.74 -6.80
C ASP A 149 -2.77 -0.29 -7.90
N ILE A 150 -1.50 -0.42 -8.28
CA ILE A 150 -1.00 -1.43 -9.21
C ILE A 150 -0.23 -2.52 -8.48
N VAL A 151 -0.04 -3.68 -9.11
CA VAL A 151 0.76 -4.77 -8.53
C VAL A 151 2.12 -4.87 -9.23
N LEU A 152 3.18 -5.00 -8.42
CA LEU A 152 4.52 -5.35 -8.89
C LEU A 152 4.45 -6.60 -9.78
N PRO A 153 5.11 -6.66 -10.94
CA PRO A 153 5.23 -7.89 -11.69
C PRO A 153 6.17 -8.87 -10.98
N VAL A 154 5.64 -9.54 -9.93
CA VAL A 154 6.42 -10.35 -8.96
C VAL A 154 7.25 -11.42 -9.65
N GLY A 155 6.70 -12.11 -10.64
CA GLY A 155 7.44 -13.13 -11.40
C GLY A 155 8.68 -12.58 -12.10
N LYS A 156 8.57 -11.38 -12.67
CA LYS A 156 9.71 -10.67 -13.29
C LYS A 156 10.74 -10.26 -12.24
N PHE A 157 10.27 -9.71 -11.12
CA PHE A 157 11.14 -9.36 -10.01
C PHE A 157 11.93 -10.56 -9.48
N LEU A 158 11.28 -11.68 -9.23
CA LEU A 158 11.93 -12.91 -8.72
C LEU A 158 12.90 -13.54 -9.73
N SER A 159 12.70 -13.33 -11.01
CA SER A 159 13.65 -13.75 -12.06
C SER A 159 14.86 -12.82 -12.22
N GLY A 160 14.87 -11.69 -11.49
CA GLY A 160 15.93 -10.69 -11.57
C GLY A 160 15.79 -9.73 -12.76
N ASP A 161 14.65 -9.73 -13.45
CA ASP A 161 14.37 -8.83 -14.58
C ASP A 161 13.90 -7.45 -14.06
N TYR A 162 14.81 -6.75 -13.37
CA TYR A 162 14.53 -5.47 -12.73
C TYR A 162 14.28 -4.34 -13.74
N GLU A 163 14.80 -4.48 -14.94
CA GLU A 163 14.57 -3.51 -16.02
C GLU A 163 13.10 -3.52 -16.43
N ASP A 164 12.55 -4.69 -16.73
CA ASP A 164 11.14 -4.83 -17.10
C ASP A 164 10.19 -4.44 -15.94
N VAL A 165 10.57 -4.75 -14.69
CA VAL A 165 9.83 -4.30 -13.49
C VAL A 165 9.76 -2.78 -13.43
N TYR A 166 10.90 -2.11 -13.59
CA TYR A 166 10.99 -0.66 -13.56
C TYR A 166 10.18 -0.03 -14.70
N ASP A 167 10.37 -0.52 -15.92
CA ASP A 167 9.74 0.04 -17.11
C ASP A 167 8.22 -0.07 -17.05
N GLN A 168 7.68 -1.21 -16.60
CA GLN A 168 6.23 -1.38 -16.42
C GLN A 168 5.65 -0.41 -15.37
N ILE A 169 6.30 -0.26 -14.21
CA ILE A 169 5.83 0.66 -13.17
C ILE A 169 5.92 2.11 -13.65
N SER A 170 7.02 2.48 -14.33
CA SER A 170 7.24 3.81 -14.86
C SER A 170 6.20 4.18 -15.92
N GLU A 171 5.85 3.27 -16.83
CA GLU A 171 4.81 3.48 -17.84
C GLU A 171 3.43 3.68 -17.20
N LEU A 172 3.11 2.87 -16.18
CA LEU A 172 1.86 3.03 -15.43
C LEU A 172 1.83 4.34 -14.64
N LYS A 173 2.97 4.79 -14.09
CA LYS A 173 3.06 6.12 -13.44
C LYS A 173 2.85 7.25 -14.45
N GLN A 174 3.40 7.16 -15.64
CA GLN A 174 3.14 8.12 -16.70
C GLN A 174 1.66 8.18 -17.08
N THR A 175 1.00 7.01 -17.15
CA THR A 175 -0.45 6.93 -17.39
C THR A 175 -1.25 7.58 -16.26
N CYS A 176 -0.81 7.47 -15.00
CA CYS A 176 -1.43 8.12 -13.85
C CYS A 176 -1.24 9.63 -13.84
N SER A 177 -0.20 10.16 -14.51
CA SER A 177 0.13 11.59 -14.47
C SER A 177 0.21 12.13 -13.03
N ASP A 178 -0.65 13.07 -12.67
CA ASP A 178 -0.70 13.69 -11.32
C ASP A 178 -1.49 12.84 -10.29
N ILE A 179 -2.17 11.79 -10.73
CA ILE A 179 -2.90 10.88 -9.85
C ILE A 179 -1.89 10.04 -9.03
N PRO A 180 -1.99 10.03 -7.70
CA PRO A 180 -1.13 9.21 -6.86
C PRO A 180 -1.24 7.72 -7.21
N MET A 181 -0.09 7.09 -7.42
CA MET A 181 0.03 5.67 -7.73
C MET A 181 0.69 4.93 -6.56
N LYS A 182 0.04 3.84 -6.11
CA LYS A 182 0.59 2.94 -5.11
C LYS A 182 1.02 1.63 -5.77
N VAL A 183 2.22 1.15 -5.44
CA VAL A 183 2.71 -0.13 -5.93
C VAL A 183 2.59 -1.19 -4.83
N ILE A 184 1.79 -2.21 -5.10
CA ILE A 184 1.64 -3.38 -4.25
C ILE A 184 2.84 -4.29 -4.49
N LEU A 185 3.67 -4.48 -3.46
CA LEU A 185 4.89 -5.28 -3.57
C LEU A 185 4.61 -6.78 -3.50
N GLU A 186 3.48 -7.19 -2.92
CA GLU A 186 3.12 -8.57 -2.57
C GLU A 186 4.17 -9.21 -1.66
N THR A 187 4.41 -8.57 -0.53
CA THR A 187 5.54 -8.87 0.37
C THR A 187 5.61 -10.32 0.85
N GLY A 188 4.46 -11.02 0.89
CA GLY A 188 4.40 -12.43 1.25
C GLY A 188 5.09 -13.37 0.25
N ASP A 189 5.21 -12.94 -1.01
CA ASP A 189 5.80 -13.74 -2.09
C ASP A 189 7.27 -13.38 -2.38
N LEU A 190 7.82 -12.37 -1.70
CA LEU A 190 9.18 -11.89 -1.96
C LEU A 190 10.29 -12.67 -1.23
N ASN A 191 9.94 -13.74 -0.54
CA ASN A 191 10.83 -14.72 0.11
C ASN A 191 11.64 -14.23 1.32
N ASN A 192 12.11 -12.98 1.36
CA ASN A 192 12.96 -12.45 2.43
C ASN A 192 12.92 -10.91 2.49
N VAL A 193 13.39 -10.34 3.60
CA VAL A 193 13.39 -8.89 3.83
C VAL A 193 14.23 -8.11 2.83
N ARG A 194 15.33 -8.69 2.33
CA ARG A 194 16.18 -8.06 1.31
C ARG A 194 15.42 -7.83 0.01
N ASN A 195 14.66 -8.81 -0.45
CA ASN A 195 13.82 -8.68 -1.65
C ASN A 195 12.71 -7.64 -1.46
N ILE A 196 12.09 -7.58 -0.27
CA ILE A 196 11.11 -6.53 0.07
C ILE A 196 11.74 -5.15 -0.08
N LYS A 197 12.96 -4.96 0.43
CA LYS A 197 13.67 -3.68 0.32
C LYS A 197 14.01 -3.34 -1.13
N ILE A 198 14.50 -4.28 -1.92
CA ILE A 198 14.80 -4.08 -3.35
C ILE A 198 13.54 -3.72 -4.13
N ALA A 199 12.44 -4.45 -3.93
CA ALA A 199 11.16 -4.16 -4.59
C ALA A 199 10.62 -2.78 -4.23
N ALA A 200 10.72 -2.39 -2.95
CA ALA A 200 10.37 -1.05 -2.48
C ALA A 200 11.19 0.04 -3.20
N LEU A 201 12.50 -0.10 -3.23
CA LEU A 201 13.40 0.85 -3.88
C LEU A 201 13.14 0.96 -5.39
N LEU A 202 13.03 -0.17 -6.09
CA LEU A 202 12.73 -0.17 -7.53
C LEU A 202 11.40 0.53 -7.83
N SER A 203 10.36 0.27 -7.02
CA SER A 203 9.05 0.91 -7.17
C SER A 203 9.12 2.42 -6.96
N MET A 204 9.84 2.89 -5.94
CA MET A 204 10.02 4.31 -5.66
C MET A 204 10.84 5.01 -6.76
N PHE A 205 11.88 4.36 -7.26
CA PHE A 205 12.66 4.87 -8.40
C PHE A 205 11.83 4.96 -9.69
N ALA A 206 10.90 4.04 -9.90
CA ALA A 206 9.99 4.05 -11.04
C ALA A 206 8.83 5.07 -10.90
N GLY A 207 8.80 5.83 -9.79
CA GLY A 207 7.86 6.94 -9.59
C GLY A 207 6.64 6.61 -8.73
N ALA A 208 6.64 5.52 -7.97
CA ALA A 208 5.58 5.24 -7.02
C ALA A 208 5.45 6.36 -5.99
N ASP A 209 4.24 6.86 -5.75
CA ASP A 209 3.93 7.82 -4.69
C ASP A 209 3.74 7.12 -3.33
N TYR A 210 3.35 5.85 -3.38
CA TYR A 210 3.22 4.96 -2.22
C TYR A 210 3.73 3.57 -2.55
N ILE A 211 4.16 2.87 -1.51
CA ILE A 211 4.34 1.43 -1.56
C ILE A 211 3.32 0.75 -0.64
N LYS A 212 2.72 -0.34 -1.12
CA LYS A 212 1.68 -1.12 -0.43
C LYS A 212 2.17 -2.54 -0.21
N THR A 213 1.85 -3.13 0.94
CA THR A 213 2.35 -4.47 1.26
C THR A 213 1.80 -5.55 0.33
N SER A 214 0.47 -5.63 0.20
CA SER A 214 -0.16 -6.86 -0.31
C SER A 214 -1.47 -6.61 -1.04
N THR A 215 -1.84 -7.55 -1.90
CA THR A 215 -3.17 -7.59 -2.54
C THR A 215 -4.27 -8.03 -1.58
N GLY A 216 -3.93 -8.80 -0.54
CA GLY A 216 -4.87 -9.49 0.33
C GLY A 216 -5.47 -10.75 -0.31
N LYS A 217 -4.92 -11.22 -1.44
CA LYS A 217 -5.34 -12.45 -2.14
C LYS A 217 -4.41 -13.63 -1.88
N GLU A 218 -3.20 -13.33 -1.41
CA GLU A 218 -2.21 -14.35 -1.05
C GLU A 218 -2.32 -14.76 0.42
N LYS A 219 -1.71 -15.88 0.75
CA LYS A 219 -1.77 -16.47 2.09
C LYS A 219 -1.14 -15.59 3.17
N ILE A 220 -0.02 -14.93 2.83
CA ILE A 220 0.69 -14.01 3.71
C ILE A 220 0.49 -12.60 3.16
N SER A 221 0.00 -11.72 4.02
CA SER A 221 -0.24 -10.31 3.68
C SER A 221 0.69 -9.40 4.51
N ALA A 222 0.19 -8.25 5.00
CA ALA A 222 0.99 -7.32 5.80
C ALA A 222 1.53 -7.99 7.07
N THR A 223 2.83 -7.82 7.32
CA THR A 223 3.48 -8.22 8.57
C THR A 223 4.26 -7.04 9.17
N PRO A 224 4.48 -7.03 10.50
CA PRO A 224 5.30 -5.99 11.13
C PRO A 224 6.70 -5.87 10.53
N GLU A 225 7.31 -7.00 10.16
CA GLU A 225 8.64 -7.05 9.53
C GLU A 225 8.62 -6.41 8.15
N ALA A 226 7.62 -6.72 7.31
CA ALA A 226 7.48 -6.12 5.99
C ALA A 226 7.28 -4.60 6.11
N VAL A 227 6.40 -4.15 7.00
CA VAL A 227 6.15 -2.73 7.26
C VAL A 227 7.44 -2.02 7.72
N TYR A 228 8.21 -2.63 8.64
CA TYR A 228 9.48 -2.08 9.10
C TYR A 228 10.49 -1.91 7.95
N VAL A 229 10.67 -2.93 7.13
CA VAL A 229 11.60 -2.89 5.98
C VAL A 229 11.17 -1.83 4.96
N MET A 230 9.87 -1.75 4.67
CA MET A 230 9.33 -0.74 3.76
C MET A 230 9.53 0.68 4.33
N CYS A 231 9.30 0.89 5.62
CA CYS A 231 9.59 2.18 6.27
C CYS A 231 11.07 2.55 6.20
N THR A 232 11.98 1.59 6.44
CA THR A 232 13.43 1.87 6.33
C THR A 232 13.83 2.21 4.90
N ALA A 233 13.26 1.54 3.89
CA ALA A 233 13.49 1.87 2.49
C ALA A 233 12.98 3.28 2.15
N ILE A 234 11.78 3.67 2.59
CA ILE A 234 11.21 5.01 2.43
C ILE A 234 12.13 6.06 3.07
N LYS A 235 12.60 5.80 4.31
CA LYS A 235 13.47 6.74 5.03
C LYS A 235 14.78 6.97 4.30
N GLU A 236 15.47 5.90 3.89
CA GLU A 236 16.71 6.00 3.15
C GLU A 236 16.53 6.67 1.78
N PHE A 237 15.42 6.38 1.09
CA PHE A 237 15.07 7.01 -0.18
C PHE A 237 14.85 8.51 -0.01
N TYR A 238 14.08 8.91 0.99
CA TYR A 238 13.86 10.32 1.32
C TYR A 238 15.15 11.05 1.70
N ASP A 239 16.00 10.45 2.52
CA ASP A 239 17.27 11.06 2.94
C ASP A 239 18.22 11.33 1.76
N LYS A 240 18.10 10.56 0.68
CA LYS A 240 18.91 10.72 -0.53
C LYS A 240 18.28 11.61 -1.60
N THR A 241 16.98 11.58 -1.74
CA THR A 241 16.27 12.22 -2.87
C THR A 241 15.43 13.43 -2.47
N GLY A 242 15.06 13.54 -1.20
CA GLY A 242 14.08 14.52 -0.72
C GLY A 242 12.63 14.20 -1.08
N VAL A 243 12.37 13.09 -1.81
CA VAL A 243 11.02 12.70 -2.24
C VAL A 243 10.32 11.92 -1.13
N GLN A 244 9.17 12.43 -0.69
CA GLN A 244 8.35 11.79 0.35
C GLN A 244 7.43 10.73 -0.27
N ILE A 245 7.44 9.54 0.27
CA ILE A 245 6.67 8.37 -0.20
C ILE A 245 5.74 7.92 0.92
N GLY A 246 4.50 7.58 0.57
CA GLY A 246 3.52 7.04 1.51
C GLY A 246 3.61 5.53 1.69
N LEU A 247 2.97 5.02 2.73
CA LEU A 247 2.87 3.59 3.03
C LEU A 247 1.42 3.15 3.20
N LYS A 248 1.09 1.99 2.63
CA LYS A 248 -0.22 1.35 2.81
C LYS A 248 -0.06 -0.13 3.20
N PRO A 249 -0.01 -0.47 4.50
CA PRO A 249 -0.26 -1.85 4.93
C PRO A 249 -1.65 -2.32 4.48
N ALA A 250 -1.75 -3.52 3.93
CA ALA A 250 -3.02 -4.05 3.43
C ALA A 250 -3.08 -5.57 3.53
N GLY A 251 -4.28 -6.10 3.80
CA GLY A 251 -4.52 -7.51 4.01
C GLY A 251 -4.02 -8.02 5.36
N GLY A 252 -4.74 -8.96 5.95
CA GLY A 252 -4.33 -9.58 7.21
C GLY A 252 -4.44 -8.71 8.47
N ILE A 253 -4.99 -7.49 8.39
CA ILE A 253 -5.20 -6.60 9.54
C ILE A 253 -6.48 -7.01 10.25
N ASN A 254 -6.35 -7.88 11.23
CA ASN A 254 -7.49 -8.56 11.85
C ASN A 254 -7.95 -7.94 13.17
N THR A 255 -7.09 -7.15 13.82
CA THR A 255 -7.34 -6.52 15.11
C THR A 255 -6.97 -5.05 15.09
N VAL A 256 -7.51 -4.26 16.03
CA VAL A 256 -7.08 -2.87 16.25
C VAL A 256 -5.60 -2.82 16.62
N MET A 257 -5.13 -3.82 17.39
CA MET A 257 -3.73 -3.89 17.80
C MET A 257 -2.78 -4.10 16.61
N ASP A 258 -3.16 -4.85 15.57
CA ASP A 258 -2.34 -4.98 14.36
C ASP A 258 -2.11 -3.60 13.71
N ALA A 259 -3.16 -2.78 13.64
CA ALA A 259 -3.07 -1.43 13.09
C ALA A 259 -2.24 -0.49 13.99
N VAL A 260 -2.36 -0.59 15.31
CA VAL A 260 -1.53 0.17 16.27
C VAL A 260 -0.05 -0.21 16.14
N ILE A 261 0.25 -1.51 15.94
CA ILE A 261 1.63 -1.97 15.68
C ILE A 261 2.18 -1.35 14.40
N PHE A 262 1.42 -1.38 13.29
CA PHE A 262 1.87 -0.78 12.03
C PHE A 262 2.06 0.73 12.15
N TYR A 263 1.14 1.43 12.81
CA TYR A 263 1.29 2.85 13.12
C TYR A 263 2.55 3.14 13.94
N THR A 264 2.80 2.33 14.98
CA THR A 264 3.96 2.51 15.86
C THR A 264 5.26 2.33 15.10
N ILE A 265 5.39 1.27 14.29
CA ILE A 265 6.56 1.05 13.43
C ILE A 265 6.76 2.22 12.47
N TYR A 266 5.70 2.66 11.82
CA TYR A 266 5.71 3.79 10.89
C TYR A 266 6.20 5.09 11.57
N LYS A 267 5.67 5.39 12.74
CA LYS A 267 6.05 6.55 13.55
C LYS A 267 7.51 6.51 13.98
N GLU A 268 7.96 5.38 14.53
CA GLU A 268 9.33 5.23 15.05
C GLU A 268 10.40 5.30 13.95
N VAL A 269 10.11 4.78 12.76
CA VAL A 269 11.08 4.76 11.65
C VAL A 269 11.06 6.07 10.85
N LEU A 270 9.87 6.60 10.53
CA LEU A 270 9.73 7.75 9.62
C LEU A 270 9.58 9.09 10.35
N GLY A 271 9.05 9.07 11.57
CA GLY A 271 8.85 10.26 12.38
C GLY A 271 7.57 11.05 12.07
N GLU A 272 7.35 12.11 12.84
CA GLU A 272 6.12 12.91 12.87
C GLU A 272 5.73 13.51 11.50
N LYS A 273 6.69 13.81 10.64
CA LYS A 273 6.45 14.38 9.31
C LYS A 273 5.55 13.51 8.43
N TRP A 274 5.57 12.19 8.62
CA TRP A 274 4.76 11.23 7.87
C TRP A 274 3.41 10.93 8.52
N LEU A 275 3.16 11.37 9.76
CA LEU A 275 1.93 11.07 10.50
C LEU A 275 0.75 11.92 10.02
N THR A 276 0.34 11.67 8.80
CA THR A 276 -0.88 12.22 8.21
C THR A 276 -1.70 11.11 7.55
N ASN A 277 -3.02 11.25 7.53
CA ASN A 277 -3.91 10.32 6.80
C ASN A 277 -3.67 10.30 5.29
N TYR A 278 -2.92 11.27 4.77
CA TYR A 278 -2.46 11.27 3.39
C TYR A 278 -1.32 10.26 3.18
N TRP A 279 -0.27 10.29 4.03
CA TRP A 279 0.92 9.46 3.84
C TRP A 279 0.84 8.06 4.44
N PHE A 280 -0.08 7.83 5.39
CA PHE A 280 -0.33 6.52 6.00
C PHE A 280 -1.74 6.06 5.70
N ARG A 281 -1.89 4.92 5.07
CA ARG A 281 -3.18 4.31 4.71
C ARG A 281 -3.23 2.86 5.19
N LEU A 282 -4.43 2.35 5.42
CA LEU A 282 -4.70 0.96 5.80
C LEU A 282 -5.71 0.36 4.85
N GLY A 283 -5.28 -0.62 4.03
CA GLY A 283 -6.17 -1.33 3.11
C GLY A 283 -6.94 -2.44 3.83
N THR A 284 -8.21 -2.21 4.14
CA THR A 284 -8.99 -3.14 4.95
C THR A 284 -10.50 -2.96 4.75
N SER A 285 -11.28 -3.98 5.17
CA SER A 285 -12.73 -3.90 5.29
C SER A 285 -13.19 -4.04 6.76
N ARG A 286 -12.72 -5.07 7.45
CA ARG A 286 -13.18 -5.42 8.81
C ARG A 286 -12.71 -4.47 9.89
N LEU A 287 -11.51 -3.96 9.77
CA LEU A 287 -10.88 -3.11 10.78
C LEU A 287 -11.70 -1.86 11.08
N THR A 288 -12.44 -1.32 10.11
CA THR A 288 -13.24 -0.11 10.27
C THR A 288 -14.25 -0.23 11.41
N ASN A 289 -15.03 -1.32 11.42
CA ASN A 289 -15.98 -1.59 12.50
C ASN A 289 -15.31 -1.92 13.84
N LEU A 290 -14.13 -2.55 13.81
CA LEU A 290 -13.36 -2.84 15.03
C LEU A 290 -12.83 -1.54 15.65
N LEU A 291 -12.28 -0.62 14.84
CA LEU A 291 -11.85 0.70 15.30
C LEU A 291 -13.02 1.51 15.88
N LEU A 292 -14.16 1.54 15.18
CA LEU A 292 -15.37 2.19 15.69
C LEU A 292 -15.82 1.60 17.02
N SER A 293 -15.85 0.27 17.13
CA SER A 293 -16.24 -0.41 18.36
C SER A 293 -15.32 -0.07 19.53
N ASP A 294 -14.03 0.00 19.27
CA ASP A 294 -13.01 0.31 20.29
C ASP A 294 -13.07 1.80 20.71
N ILE A 295 -13.31 2.70 19.74
CA ILE A 295 -13.48 4.14 20.01
C ILE A 295 -14.76 4.41 20.83
N GLU A 296 -15.86 3.74 20.48
CA GLU A 296 -17.18 3.93 21.13
C GLU A 296 -17.32 3.12 22.42
N GLY A 297 -16.41 2.19 22.72
CA GLY A 297 -16.49 1.29 23.88
C GLY A 297 -17.66 0.31 23.85
N LYS A 298 -18.23 0.03 22.68
CA LYS A 298 -19.33 -0.90 22.43
C LYS A 298 -19.24 -1.50 21.02
N GLU A 299 -19.86 -2.66 20.81
CA GLU A 299 -19.92 -3.26 19.46
C GLU A 299 -20.63 -2.34 18.47
N VAL A 300 -19.95 -2.03 17.35
CA VAL A 300 -20.47 -1.25 16.23
C VAL A 300 -20.37 -2.06 14.94
N LYS A 301 -21.47 -2.09 14.17
CA LYS A 301 -21.57 -2.73 12.84
C LYS A 301 -22.15 -1.72 11.86
N PHE A 302 -21.37 -0.70 11.55
CA PHE A 302 -21.81 0.39 10.68
C PHE A 302 -21.44 0.13 9.21
N PHE A 303 -20.17 -0.20 8.93
CA PHE A 303 -19.68 -0.51 7.59
C PHE A 303 -19.91 -1.97 7.19
#